data_d7db5693890a35e817c88f87a75a6de0
#
_entry.id   d7db5693890a35e817c88f87a75a6de0
#
_cell.length_a   1.000
_cell.length_b   1.000
_cell.length_c   1.000
_cell.angle_alpha   90.00
_cell.angle_beta   90.00
_cell.angle_gamma   90.00
#
_symmetry.space_group_name_H-M   'P 1'
#
loop_
_entity.id
_entity.type
_entity.pdbx_description
1 polymer ?
#
loop_
_entity_poly.entity_id
_entity_poly.type
_entity_poly.pdbx_seq_one_letter_code
_entity_poly.pdbx_strand_id
1 'polypeptide(L)'
;QRQMCIRDRFDVLRVTERGFTGMVADHRNILKVLKDPTLTESSVAVQYDVTSEPQIVMTLMGPSDKSITAFLSANRGNIVLALENAERDRAIKYAEKFNEKGIHDAILKNFGVEMNVPKGYALAANEPDFLWARYEYPTASQGFFIYSYPYEGKESLSPGALLAARNKFAARIPGPSDGSYMTTSDAFAPDFRMFRMEGRLWCEMRGFWDVHGDFMGGPFVSYTTVDTATNRVFTLDCYIYSPKNPKRNYMRGVEHLLYLVKFPAAEAPQEEQRQ
;
A
#
# COMPACT_ATOMS: atom_id res chain seq x y z
N GLN A 1 -16.69 -12.91 1.43
CA GLN A 1 -15.36 -12.67 0.86
C GLN A 1 -14.86 -11.23 1.10
N ARG A 2 -15.69 -10.19 0.99
CA ARG A 2 -15.37 -8.83 1.51
C ARG A 2 -14.93 -8.83 2.98
N GLN A 3 -15.36 -9.83 3.77
CA GLN A 3 -15.05 -9.92 5.19
C GLN A 3 -13.58 -10.31 5.48
N MET A 4 -12.89 -11.03 4.60
CA MET A 4 -11.49 -11.44 4.84
C MET A 4 -10.49 -10.29 4.66
N CYS A 5 -10.79 -9.28 3.82
CA CYS A 5 -9.94 -8.10 3.63
C CYS A 5 -10.21 -6.95 4.61
N ILE A 6 -11.33 -6.97 5.34
CA ILE A 6 -11.84 -5.82 6.13
C ILE A 6 -11.90 -6.12 7.63
N ARG A 7 -11.93 -7.38 8.07
CA ARG A 7 -12.33 -7.73 9.43
C ARG A 7 -11.34 -7.28 10.51
N ASP A 8 -10.05 -7.34 10.28
CA ASP A 8 -9.09 -6.98 11.33
C ASP A 8 -7.97 -6.13 10.75
N ARG A 9 -8.20 -4.81 10.68
CA ARG A 9 -7.17 -3.87 10.21
C ARG A 9 -5.98 -3.79 11.16
N PHE A 10 -6.17 -4.12 12.43
CA PHE A 10 -5.13 -4.11 13.47
C PHE A 10 -5.29 -5.32 14.39
N ASP A 11 -4.16 -5.86 14.85
CA ASP A 11 -4.13 -6.74 16.02
C ASP A 11 -4.21 -5.86 17.26
N VAL A 12 -5.19 -6.11 18.11
CA VAL A 12 -5.44 -5.28 19.29
C VAL A 12 -5.06 -6.05 20.55
N LEU A 13 -4.02 -5.58 21.23
CA LEU A 13 -3.68 -6.01 22.57
C LEU A 13 -4.35 -5.06 23.59
N ARG A 14 -5.20 -5.58 24.46
CA ARG A 14 -5.82 -4.80 25.53
C ARG A 14 -5.00 -4.94 26.82
N VAL A 15 -4.64 -3.81 27.38
CA VAL A 15 -3.88 -3.73 28.63
C VAL A 15 -4.57 -2.77 29.60
N THR A 16 -4.50 -3.09 30.89
CA THR A 16 -4.92 -2.17 31.95
C THR A 16 -3.81 -1.15 32.21
N GLU A 17 -4.13 -0.07 32.90
CA GLU A 17 -3.16 0.96 33.28
C GLU A 17 -1.94 0.37 34.01
N ARG A 18 -2.13 -0.60 34.91
CA ARG A 18 -1.02 -1.28 35.64
C ARG A 18 -0.10 -2.08 34.69
N GLY A 19 -0.62 -2.58 33.58
CA GLY A 19 0.15 -3.32 32.59
C GLY A 19 0.77 -2.43 31.51
N PHE A 20 0.50 -1.13 31.53
CA PHE A 20 0.99 -0.18 30.53
C PHE A 20 2.39 0.35 30.94
N THR A 21 3.38 -0.53 30.87
CA THR A 21 4.78 -0.25 31.26
C THR A 21 5.76 -0.93 30.29
N GLY A 22 7.01 -0.47 30.26
CA GLY A 22 8.09 -1.06 29.45
C GLY A 22 7.71 -1.22 27.98
N MET A 23 7.96 -2.38 27.40
CA MET A 23 7.71 -2.65 25.98
C MET A 23 6.28 -2.36 25.51
N VAL A 24 5.27 -2.40 26.41
CA VAL A 24 3.89 -2.08 26.07
C VAL A 24 3.73 -0.58 25.84
N ALA A 25 4.39 0.24 26.64
CA ALA A 25 4.38 1.70 26.49
C ALA A 25 5.15 2.15 25.23
N ASP A 26 6.13 1.34 24.78
CA ASP A 26 6.95 1.61 23.60
C ASP A 26 6.31 1.13 22.29
N HIS A 27 5.10 0.54 22.33
CA HIS A 27 4.38 0.18 21.12
C HIS A 27 4.13 1.40 20.24
N ARG A 28 4.35 1.23 18.93
CA ARG A 28 4.27 2.32 17.94
C ARG A 28 2.86 2.86 17.68
N ASN A 29 1.80 2.10 17.99
CA ASN A 29 0.41 2.52 17.86
C ASN A 29 -0.32 2.27 19.17
N ILE A 30 -0.73 3.33 19.84
CA ILE A 30 -1.39 3.27 21.15
C ILE A 30 -2.72 4.02 21.08
N LEU A 31 -3.79 3.38 21.57
CA LEU A 31 -5.06 4.03 21.84
C LEU A 31 -5.33 3.93 23.34
N LYS A 32 -5.16 5.05 24.05
CA LYS A 32 -5.56 5.20 25.48
C LYS A 32 -7.03 5.55 25.54
N VAL A 33 -7.76 4.96 26.48
CA VAL A 33 -9.16 5.30 26.74
C VAL A 33 -9.28 5.73 28.20
N LEU A 34 -9.64 6.99 28.43
CA LEU A 34 -9.73 7.60 29.74
C LEU A 34 -11.17 8.08 30.00
N LYS A 35 -11.71 7.70 31.16
CA LYS A 35 -12.99 8.17 31.62
C LYS A 35 -12.78 9.25 32.68
N ASP A 36 -13.31 10.43 32.42
CA ASP A 36 -13.26 11.57 33.32
C ASP A 36 -14.68 12.20 33.42
N PRO A 37 -15.40 11.95 34.53
CA PRO A 37 -16.76 12.48 34.71
C PRO A 37 -16.85 14.02 34.77
N THR A 38 -15.74 14.73 34.86
CA THR A 38 -15.72 16.20 34.85
C THR A 38 -15.83 16.80 33.44
N LEU A 39 -15.62 15.97 32.40
CA LEU A 39 -15.76 16.40 31.03
C LEU A 39 -17.24 16.53 30.63
N THR A 40 -17.53 17.46 29.74
CA THR A 40 -18.88 17.64 29.18
C THR A 40 -19.11 16.83 27.92
N GLU A 41 -18.03 16.53 27.15
CA GLU A 41 -18.09 15.80 25.89
C GLU A 41 -16.87 14.88 25.72
N SER A 42 -16.97 13.96 24.75
CA SER A 42 -15.85 13.11 24.42
C SER A 42 -14.99 13.72 23.31
N SER A 43 -13.67 13.53 23.42
CA SER A 43 -12.67 14.03 22.48
C SER A 43 -11.53 13.04 22.30
N VAL A 44 -10.69 13.27 21.29
CA VAL A 44 -9.44 12.52 21.05
C VAL A 44 -8.28 13.49 20.88
N ALA A 45 -7.25 13.30 21.66
CA ALA A 45 -5.95 13.97 21.51
C ALA A 45 -4.97 13.02 20.82
N VAL A 46 -4.12 13.56 19.93
CA VAL A 46 -3.09 12.81 19.23
C VAL A 46 -1.73 13.37 19.58
N GLN A 47 -0.81 12.51 19.96
CA GLN A 47 0.58 12.84 20.28
C GLN A 47 1.49 11.88 19.51
N TYR A 48 2.67 12.35 19.14
CA TYR A 48 3.69 11.55 18.46
C TYR A 48 4.92 11.43 19.35
N ASP A 49 5.62 10.29 19.24
CA ASP A 49 6.95 10.06 19.82
C ASP A 49 7.02 10.36 21.34
N VAL A 50 6.05 9.80 22.10
CA VAL A 50 5.89 10.09 23.54
C VAL A 50 6.89 9.30 24.40
N THR A 51 7.00 7.98 24.18
CA THR A 51 7.91 7.09 24.92
C THR A 51 8.89 6.36 24.00
N SER A 52 8.60 6.28 22.73
CA SER A 52 9.47 5.69 21.71
C SER A 52 9.30 6.42 20.38
N GLU A 53 10.26 6.29 19.47
CA GLU A 53 10.21 6.86 18.11
C GLU A 53 10.44 5.72 17.09
N PRO A 54 9.57 5.60 16.10
CA PRO A 54 8.36 6.37 15.80
C PRO A 54 7.12 5.84 16.51
N GLN A 55 6.32 6.70 17.13
CA GLN A 55 5.12 6.34 17.87
C GLN A 55 3.95 7.27 17.57
N ILE A 56 2.71 6.76 17.57
CA ILE A 56 1.48 7.55 17.66
C ILE A 56 0.70 7.11 18.91
N VAL A 57 0.35 8.07 19.77
CA VAL A 57 -0.49 7.88 20.94
C VAL A 57 -1.76 8.68 20.77
N MET A 58 -2.89 8.00 20.68
CA MET A 58 -4.22 8.61 20.64
C MET A 58 -4.86 8.44 22.01
N THR A 59 -5.26 9.54 22.66
CA THR A 59 -5.95 9.51 23.95
C THR A 59 -7.40 9.92 23.74
N LEU A 60 -8.30 8.95 23.82
CA LEU A 60 -9.75 9.13 23.77
C LEU A 60 -10.25 9.37 25.21
N MET A 61 -10.87 10.50 25.44
CA MET A 61 -11.39 10.92 26.73
C MET A 61 -12.90 11.17 26.66
N GLY A 62 -13.61 10.96 27.77
CA GLY A 62 -15.03 11.30 27.83
C GLY A 62 -15.67 11.08 29.21
N PRO A 63 -16.87 11.65 29.44
CA PRO A 63 -17.51 11.64 30.75
C PRO A 63 -18.05 10.28 31.17
N SER A 64 -18.34 9.39 30.23
CA SER A 64 -18.92 8.08 30.50
C SER A 64 -18.57 7.06 29.41
N ASP A 65 -18.67 5.79 29.72
CA ASP A 65 -18.45 4.69 28.77
C ASP A 65 -19.40 4.79 27.56
N LYS A 66 -20.64 5.23 27.80
CA LYS A 66 -21.63 5.45 26.73
C LYS A 66 -21.20 6.57 25.78
N SER A 67 -20.74 7.68 26.30
CA SER A 67 -20.27 8.83 25.50
C SER A 67 -19.01 8.45 24.72
N ILE A 68 -18.04 7.79 25.35
CA ILE A 68 -16.82 7.30 24.71
C ILE A 68 -17.13 6.33 23.58
N THR A 69 -18.05 5.36 23.81
CA THR A 69 -18.45 4.38 22.79
C THR A 69 -19.16 5.04 21.60
N ALA A 70 -20.01 6.02 21.87
CA ALA A 70 -20.69 6.78 20.82
C ALA A 70 -19.69 7.58 19.98
N PHE A 71 -18.76 8.28 20.64
CA PHE A 71 -17.69 9.03 19.97
C PHE A 71 -16.80 8.13 19.11
N LEU A 72 -16.36 7.00 19.66
CA LEU A 72 -15.53 6.02 18.94
C LEU A 72 -16.27 5.49 17.70
N SER A 73 -17.56 5.19 17.81
CA SER A 73 -18.37 4.71 16.69
C SER A 73 -18.51 5.75 15.59
N ALA A 74 -18.77 7.00 15.97
CA ALA A 74 -18.91 8.12 15.03
C ALA A 74 -17.58 8.48 14.33
N ASN A 75 -16.45 8.36 15.04
CA ASN A 75 -15.12 8.77 14.55
C ASN A 75 -14.23 7.58 14.13
N ARG A 76 -14.78 6.38 14.06
CA ARG A 76 -14.02 5.15 13.72
C ARG A 76 -13.14 5.31 12.48
N GLY A 77 -13.69 5.91 11.43
CA GLY A 77 -12.97 6.11 10.17
C GLY A 77 -11.73 6.98 10.33
N ASN A 78 -11.86 8.09 11.03
CA ASN A 78 -10.76 9.04 11.25
C ASN A 78 -9.67 8.46 12.15
N ILE A 79 -10.05 7.72 13.19
CA ILE A 79 -9.10 7.05 14.09
C ILE A 79 -8.29 6.00 13.34
N VAL A 80 -8.96 5.16 12.55
CA VAL A 80 -8.29 4.15 11.72
C VAL A 80 -7.38 4.80 10.70
N LEU A 81 -7.84 5.86 10.03
CA LEU A 81 -7.04 6.60 9.04
C LEU A 81 -5.78 7.21 9.66
N ALA A 82 -5.88 7.80 10.87
CA ALA A 82 -4.72 8.35 11.57
C ALA A 82 -3.66 7.28 11.88
N LEU A 83 -4.08 6.10 12.34
CA LEU A 83 -3.18 4.97 12.58
C LEU A 83 -2.57 4.43 11.28
N GLU A 84 -3.35 4.32 10.21
CA GLU A 84 -2.87 3.88 8.89
C GLU A 84 -1.88 4.89 8.29
N ASN A 85 -2.12 6.19 8.46
CA ASN A 85 -1.20 7.23 8.03
C ASN A 85 0.13 7.15 8.78
N ALA A 86 0.09 6.96 10.10
CA ALA A 86 1.31 6.80 10.89
C ALA A 86 2.13 5.56 10.48
N GLU A 87 1.49 4.43 10.12
CA GLU A 87 2.19 3.26 9.57
C GLU A 87 2.80 3.56 8.20
N ARG A 88 2.07 4.26 7.34
CA ARG A 88 2.57 4.67 6.02
C ARG A 88 3.78 5.60 6.13
N ASP A 89 3.70 6.62 6.99
CA ASP A 89 4.79 7.58 7.18
C ASP A 89 6.06 6.89 7.68
N ARG A 90 5.93 5.88 8.55
CA ARG A 90 7.04 5.04 8.98
C ARG A 90 7.64 4.23 7.84
N ALA A 91 6.80 3.64 6.99
CA ALA A 91 7.25 2.88 5.83
C ALA A 91 8.01 3.78 4.83
N ILE A 92 7.51 5.00 4.59
CA ILE A 92 8.17 6.00 3.73
C ILE A 92 9.54 6.37 4.31
N LYS A 93 9.61 6.79 5.57
CA LYS A 93 10.86 7.16 6.25
C LYS A 93 11.87 6.00 6.25
N TYR A 94 11.39 4.76 6.44
CA TYR A 94 12.26 3.58 6.38
C TYR A 94 12.83 3.38 4.97
N ALA A 95 12.02 3.47 3.93
CA ALA A 95 12.43 3.31 2.54
C ALA A 95 13.41 4.42 2.11
N GLU A 96 13.19 5.66 2.55
CA GLU A 96 14.10 6.78 2.29
C GLU A 96 15.47 6.57 2.95
N LYS A 97 15.49 6.05 4.18
CA LYS A 97 16.72 5.77 4.92
C LYS A 97 17.45 4.52 4.43
N PHE A 98 16.72 3.49 4.04
CA PHE A 98 17.24 2.18 3.67
C PHE A 98 16.71 1.78 2.28
N ASN A 99 17.26 2.39 1.24
CA ASN A 99 16.84 2.19 -0.15
C ASN A 99 17.69 1.12 -0.86
N GLU A 100 17.06 0.28 -1.67
CA GLU A 100 17.71 -0.59 -2.66
C GLU A 100 18.06 0.24 -3.91
N LYS A 101 19.22 0.86 -3.87
CA LYS A 101 19.66 1.84 -4.87
C LYS A 101 19.62 1.29 -6.30
N GLY A 102 20.02 0.03 -6.49
CA GLY A 102 20.01 -0.59 -7.83
C GLY A 102 18.61 -0.74 -8.41
N ILE A 103 17.58 -0.97 -7.57
CA ILE A 103 16.19 -1.04 -8.01
C ILE A 103 15.65 0.37 -8.26
N HIS A 104 15.95 1.32 -7.38
CA HIS A 104 15.61 2.73 -7.57
C HIS A 104 16.13 3.26 -8.91
N ASP A 105 17.43 3.08 -9.19
CA ASP A 105 18.07 3.54 -10.42
C ASP A 105 17.47 2.87 -11.67
N ALA A 106 17.10 1.60 -11.58
CA ALA A 106 16.43 0.87 -12.67
C ALA A 106 15.03 1.43 -12.95
N ILE A 107 14.25 1.73 -11.90
CA ILE A 107 12.90 2.32 -12.03
C ILE A 107 13.01 3.70 -12.67
N LEU A 108 13.90 4.55 -12.16
CA LEU A 108 14.12 5.89 -12.72
C LEU A 108 14.53 5.83 -14.19
N LYS A 109 15.46 4.95 -14.55
CA LYS A 109 15.94 4.78 -15.93
C LYS A 109 14.84 4.32 -16.88
N ASN A 110 14.04 3.33 -16.47
CA ASN A 110 13.07 2.69 -17.39
C ASN A 110 11.75 3.45 -17.49
N PHE A 111 11.33 4.09 -16.40
CA PHE A 111 9.98 4.67 -16.29
C PHE A 111 9.99 6.18 -16.07
N GLY A 112 11.16 6.80 -15.80
CA GLY A 112 11.25 8.22 -15.46
C GLY A 112 10.57 8.59 -14.14
N VAL A 113 10.40 7.62 -13.24
CA VAL A 113 9.71 7.76 -11.97
C VAL A 113 10.69 7.48 -10.83
N GLU A 114 10.71 8.33 -9.81
CA GLU A 114 11.45 8.06 -8.59
C GLU A 114 10.64 7.16 -7.66
N MET A 115 11.29 6.14 -7.10
CA MET A 115 10.68 5.26 -6.10
C MET A 115 11.76 4.68 -5.20
N ASN A 116 11.75 5.06 -3.93
CA ASN A 116 12.62 4.45 -2.93
C ASN A 116 12.10 3.08 -2.54
N VAL A 117 12.82 2.02 -2.91
CA VAL A 117 12.44 0.64 -2.61
C VAL A 117 13.12 0.22 -1.32
N PRO A 118 12.38 -0.24 -0.28
CA PRO A 118 12.99 -0.67 0.97
C PRO A 118 14.02 -1.77 0.77
N LYS A 119 15.05 -1.81 1.61
CA LYS A 119 16.06 -2.89 1.58
C LYS A 119 15.43 -4.27 1.75
N GLY A 120 16.05 -5.24 1.07
CA GLY A 120 15.65 -6.64 1.11
C GLY A 120 14.91 -7.12 -0.15
N TYR A 121 14.46 -6.20 -1.01
CA TYR A 121 13.98 -6.57 -2.33
C TYR A 121 15.14 -6.94 -3.26
N ALA A 122 14.97 -8.00 -4.02
CA ALA A 122 15.87 -8.42 -5.09
C ALA A 122 15.22 -8.19 -6.46
N LEU A 123 15.97 -7.59 -7.38
CA LEU A 123 15.55 -7.40 -8.76
C LEU A 123 15.55 -8.75 -9.47
N ALA A 124 14.41 -9.17 -10.01
CA ALA A 124 14.23 -10.45 -10.68
C ALA A 124 14.10 -10.31 -12.20
N ALA A 125 13.56 -9.18 -12.69
CA ALA A 125 13.54 -8.82 -14.11
C ALA A 125 13.68 -7.30 -14.27
N ASN A 126 14.38 -6.88 -15.33
CA ASN A 126 14.65 -5.47 -15.63
C ASN A 126 14.67 -5.25 -17.15
N GLU A 127 13.55 -4.83 -17.70
CA GLU A 127 13.34 -4.56 -19.12
C GLU A 127 12.79 -3.13 -19.29
N PRO A 128 12.86 -2.52 -20.45
CA PRO A 128 12.47 -1.11 -20.63
C PRO A 128 11.02 -0.79 -20.29
N ASP A 129 10.10 -1.75 -20.44
CA ASP A 129 8.66 -1.61 -20.18
C ASP A 129 8.16 -2.46 -19.01
N PHE A 130 9.07 -3.21 -18.34
CA PHE A 130 8.73 -4.13 -17.29
C PHE A 130 9.88 -4.29 -16.28
N LEU A 131 9.57 -4.15 -14.99
CA LEU A 131 10.50 -4.41 -13.90
C LEU A 131 9.79 -5.26 -12.86
N TRP A 132 10.46 -6.30 -12.37
CA TRP A 132 9.93 -7.16 -11.31
C TRP A 132 10.96 -7.30 -10.20
N ALA A 133 10.50 -7.04 -8.95
CA ALA A 133 11.29 -7.20 -7.75
C ALA A 133 10.50 -7.95 -6.66
N ARG A 134 11.20 -8.73 -5.85
CA ARG A 134 10.58 -9.55 -4.82
C ARG A 134 11.40 -9.56 -3.54
N TYR A 135 10.70 -9.74 -2.42
CA TYR A 135 11.26 -9.93 -1.09
C TYR A 135 10.84 -11.30 -0.56
N GLU A 136 11.83 -12.12 -0.22
CA GLU A 136 11.60 -13.48 0.27
C GLU A 136 11.71 -13.52 1.79
N TYR A 137 10.63 -13.99 2.44
CA TYR A 137 10.62 -14.36 3.84
C TYR A 137 10.74 -15.89 3.97
N PRO A 138 11.07 -16.44 5.15
CA PRO A 138 11.15 -17.90 5.31
C PRO A 138 9.87 -18.66 4.97
N THR A 139 8.70 -18.05 5.12
CA THR A 139 7.38 -18.69 4.92
C THR A 139 6.43 -17.88 4.03
N ALA A 140 6.91 -16.82 3.43
CA ALA A 140 6.11 -15.95 2.57
C ALA A 140 7.02 -15.26 1.55
N SER A 141 6.44 -14.83 0.46
CA SER A 141 7.08 -13.94 -0.52
C SER A 141 6.14 -12.76 -0.78
N GLN A 142 6.71 -11.59 -0.94
CA GLN A 142 6.01 -10.42 -1.45
C GLN A 142 6.77 -9.87 -2.63
N GLY A 143 6.07 -9.32 -3.59
CA GLY A 143 6.70 -8.72 -4.74
C GLY A 143 5.90 -7.58 -5.31
N PHE A 144 6.56 -6.85 -6.16
CA PHE A 144 5.91 -5.88 -7.02
C PHE A 144 6.49 -5.96 -8.43
N PHE A 145 5.69 -5.58 -9.40
CA PHE A 145 6.18 -5.33 -10.74
C PHE A 145 5.62 -4.01 -11.25
N ILE A 146 6.44 -3.34 -12.04
CA ILE A 146 6.10 -2.08 -12.69
C ILE A 146 6.08 -2.35 -14.18
N TYR A 147 5.07 -1.83 -14.86
CA TYR A 147 5.01 -1.86 -16.30
C TYR A 147 4.41 -0.59 -16.88
N SER A 148 4.77 -0.30 -18.11
CA SER A 148 4.22 0.83 -18.83
C SER A 148 3.99 0.53 -20.31
N TYR A 149 2.95 1.15 -20.87
CA TYR A 149 2.58 1.03 -22.29
C TYR A 149 1.96 2.34 -22.80
N PRO A 150 1.87 2.56 -24.13
CA PRO A 150 1.28 3.78 -24.66
C PRO A 150 -0.15 4.01 -24.18
N TYR A 151 -0.48 5.26 -23.86
CA TYR A 151 -1.85 5.65 -23.52
C TYR A 151 -2.61 5.98 -24.81
N GLU A 152 -3.66 5.24 -25.11
CA GLU A 152 -4.47 5.35 -26.32
C GLU A 152 -5.86 5.97 -26.08
N GLY A 153 -6.02 6.67 -24.96
CA GLY A 153 -7.28 7.30 -24.58
C GLY A 153 -7.97 6.65 -23.38
N LYS A 154 -9.16 7.16 -23.03
CA LYS A 154 -9.87 6.79 -21.80
C LYS A 154 -10.17 5.30 -21.67
N GLU A 155 -10.38 4.61 -22.79
CA GLU A 155 -10.66 3.17 -22.81
C GLU A 155 -9.49 2.34 -22.29
N SER A 156 -8.24 2.86 -22.38
CA SER A 156 -7.06 2.23 -21.77
C SER A 156 -7.16 2.08 -20.25
N LEU A 157 -8.05 2.84 -19.60
CA LEU A 157 -8.28 2.80 -18.16
C LEU A 157 -9.59 2.07 -17.79
N SER A 158 -10.25 1.45 -18.76
CA SER A 158 -11.43 0.61 -18.45
C SER A 158 -11.01 -0.64 -17.67
N PRO A 159 -11.89 -1.18 -16.79
CA PRO A 159 -11.56 -2.38 -16.02
C PRO A 159 -11.07 -3.55 -16.86
N GLY A 160 -11.68 -3.77 -18.04
CA GLY A 160 -11.29 -4.84 -18.97
C GLY A 160 -9.91 -4.62 -19.57
N ALA A 161 -9.58 -3.38 -19.99
CA ALA A 161 -8.27 -3.04 -20.55
C ALA A 161 -7.17 -3.17 -19.51
N LEU A 162 -7.42 -2.70 -18.27
CA LEU A 162 -6.46 -2.82 -17.17
C LEU A 162 -6.21 -4.28 -16.78
N LEU A 163 -7.26 -5.11 -16.75
CA LEU A 163 -7.11 -6.54 -16.47
C LEU A 163 -6.32 -7.26 -17.58
N ALA A 164 -6.62 -6.96 -18.84
CA ALA A 164 -5.89 -7.52 -19.98
C ALA A 164 -4.41 -7.11 -19.97
N ALA A 165 -4.11 -5.84 -19.70
CA ALA A 165 -2.75 -5.34 -19.56
C ALA A 165 -2.03 -6.04 -18.41
N ARG A 166 -2.67 -6.13 -17.22
CA ARG A 166 -2.09 -6.84 -16.08
C ARG A 166 -1.71 -8.28 -16.45
N ASN A 167 -2.63 -9.04 -17.05
CA ASN A 167 -2.38 -10.44 -17.40
C ASN A 167 -1.25 -10.57 -18.43
N LYS A 168 -1.18 -9.67 -19.41
CA LYS A 168 -0.10 -9.63 -20.40
C LYS A 168 1.27 -9.45 -19.75
N PHE A 169 1.39 -8.53 -18.79
CA PHE A 169 2.67 -8.26 -18.12
C PHE A 169 2.96 -9.26 -16.99
N ALA A 170 1.96 -9.71 -16.22
CA ALA A 170 2.10 -10.73 -15.22
C ALA A 170 2.58 -12.09 -15.80
N ALA A 171 2.20 -12.42 -17.04
CA ALA A 171 2.68 -13.62 -17.73
C ALA A 171 4.20 -13.66 -17.96
N ARG A 172 4.91 -12.53 -17.77
CA ARG A 172 6.39 -12.47 -17.80
C ARG A 172 7.02 -12.93 -16.47
N ILE A 173 6.22 -13.16 -15.44
CA ILE A 173 6.65 -13.71 -14.15
C ILE A 173 6.46 -15.23 -14.20
N PRO A 174 7.57 -16.01 -14.22
CA PRO A 174 7.49 -17.46 -14.31
C PRO A 174 6.92 -18.04 -13.02
N GLY A 175 6.12 -19.08 -13.15
CA GLY A 175 5.72 -19.92 -12.03
C GLY A 175 6.78 -20.97 -11.70
N PRO A 176 6.50 -21.85 -10.71
CA PRO A 176 7.48 -22.84 -10.26
C PRO A 176 7.67 -24.01 -11.25
N SER A 177 6.71 -24.31 -12.12
CA SER A 177 6.79 -25.39 -13.11
C SER A 177 7.15 -24.84 -14.48
N ASP A 178 7.78 -25.65 -15.33
CA ASP A 178 8.15 -25.26 -16.69
C ASP A 178 6.94 -24.81 -17.50
N GLY A 179 7.04 -23.63 -18.12
CA GLY A 179 5.97 -23.03 -18.89
C GLY A 179 4.82 -22.42 -18.08
N SER A 180 4.88 -22.52 -16.74
CA SER A 180 3.91 -21.86 -15.87
C SER A 180 4.21 -20.37 -15.70
N TYR A 181 3.19 -19.54 -15.51
CA TYR A 181 3.31 -18.09 -15.39
C TYR A 181 2.19 -17.46 -14.55
N MET A 182 2.44 -16.28 -14.01
CA MET A 182 1.46 -15.54 -13.21
C MET A 182 0.31 -14.99 -14.07
N THR A 183 -0.91 -15.07 -13.57
CA THR A 183 -2.11 -14.49 -14.18
C THR A 183 -3.06 -13.95 -13.08
N THR A 184 -4.19 -13.38 -13.47
CA THR A 184 -5.28 -13.09 -12.53
C THR A 184 -6.17 -14.32 -12.42
N SER A 185 -6.59 -14.65 -11.19
CA SER A 185 -7.50 -15.76 -10.94
C SER A 185 -8.88 -15.52 -11.56
N ASP A 186 -9.37 -16.50 -12.31
CA ASP A 186 -10.71 -16.48 -12.88
C ASP A 186 -11.81 -16.81 -11.85
N ALA A 187 -11.42 -17.31 -10.67
CA ALA A 187 -12.38 -17.69 -9.62
C ALA A 187 -13.10 -16.48 -8.99
N PHE A 188 -12.48 -15.30 -9.06
CA PHE A 188 -13.01 -14.08 -8.45
C PHE A 188 -12.71 -12.87 -9.33
N ALA A 189 -13.77 -12.16 -9.73
CA ALA A 189 -13.60 -10.90 -10.44
C ALA A 189 -12.89 -9.87 -9.56
N PRO A 190 -11.87 -9.16 -10.04
CA PRO A 190 -11.24 -8.09 -9.31
C PRO A 190 -12.20 -6.93 -9.01
N ASP A 191 -12.01 -6.31 -7.84
CA ASP A 191 -12.66 -5.05 -7.50
C ASP A 191 -11.90 -3.87 -8.11
N PHE A 192 -12.62 -2.87 -8.62
CA PHE A 192 -12.06 -1.65 -9.20
C PHE A 192 -12.57 -0.42 -8.47
N ARG A 193 -11.68 0.56 -8.28
CA ARG A 193 -12.05 1.91 -7.85
C ARG A 193 -11.09 2.95 -8.40
N MET A 194 -11.57 4.18 -8.51
CA MET A 194 -10.74 5.34 -8.84
C MET A 194 -10.59 6.24 -7.60
N PHE A 195 -9.42 6.85 -7.45
CA PHE A 195 -9.14 7.81 -6.39
C PHE A 195 -8.12 8.85 -6.86
N ARG A 196 -8.03 9.96 -6.14
CA ARG A 196 -7.00 10.98 -6.39
C ARG A 196 -5.96 10.96 -5.28
N MET A 197 -4.70 11.04 -5.68
CA MET A 197 -3.56 11.18 -4.79
C MET A 197 -2.56 12.13 -5.45
N GLU A 198 -2.12 13.16 -4.72
CA GLU A 198 -1.17 14.18 -5.20
C GLU A 198 -1.58 14.81 -6.55
N GLY A 199 -2.87 15.13 -6.68
CA GLY A 199 -3.44 15.73 -7.90
C GLY A 199 -3.66 14.77 -9.07
N ARG A 200 -3.11 13.55 -9.01
CA ARG A 200 -3.15 12.53 -10.08
C ARG A 200 -4.32 11.56 -9.87
N LEU A 201 -4.97 11.16 -10.96
CA LEU A 201 -6.01 10.14 -10.93
C LEU A 201 -5.35 8.74 -10.97
N TRP A 202 -5.74 7.89 -10.04
CA TRP A 202 -5.31 6.49 -9.95
C TRP A 202 -6.49 5.55 -10.08
N CYS A 203 -6.28 4.45 -10.80
CA CYS A 203 -7.18 3.29 -10.83
C CYS A 203 -6.57 2.21 -9.95
N GLU A 204 -7.30 1.75 -8.94
CA GLU A 204 -6.93 0.60 -8.12
C GLU A 204 -7.71 -0.62 -8.58
N MET A 205 -7.01 -1.72 -8.78
CA MET A 205 -7.58 -3.04 -9.00
C MET A 205 -7.11 -3.98 -7.90
N ARG A 206 -8.04 -4.67 -7.23
CA ARG A 206 -7.76 -5.65 -6.18
C ARG A 206 -8.35 -7.00 -6.53
N GLY A 207 -7.56 -8.05 -6.40
CA GLY A 207 -8.02 -9.38 -6.72
C GLY A 207 -7.09 -10.47 -6.19
N PHE A 208 -7.22 -11.62 -6.81
CA PHE A 208 -6.34 -12.76 -6.57
C PHE A 208 -5.58 -13.10 -7.85
N TRP A 209 -4.30 -13.38 -7.70
CA TRP A 209 -3.47 -13.94 -8.76
C TRP A 209 -3.35 -15.44 -8.58
N ASP A 210 -3.18 -16.14 -9.68
CA ASP A 210 -2.90 -17.55 -9.78
C ASP A 210 -1.69 -17.77 -10.68
N VAL A 211 -1.19 -18.99 -10.72
CA VAL A 211 -0.21 -19.45 -11.69
C VAL A 211 -0.92 -20.36 -12.70
N HIS A 212 -0.88 -19.96 -13.97
CA HIS A 212 -1.31 -20.84 -15.03
C HIS A 212 -0.35 -22.05 -15.10
N GLY A 213 -0.91 -23.25 -15.02
CA GLY A 213 -0.13 -24.50 -15.05
C GLY A 213 0.43 -24.97 -13.69
N ASP A 214 0.09 -24.29 -12.59
CA ASP A 214 0.50 -24.67 -11.24
C ASP A 214 -0.49 -24.24 -10.16
N PHE A 215 -0.32 -24.71 -8.90
CA PHE A 215 -1.17 -24.41 -7.75
C PHE A 215 -0.56 -23.36 -6.83
N MET A 216 -0.28 -22.18 -7.34
CA MET A 216 0.26 -21.07 -6.57
C MET A 216 -0.58 -19.83 -6.79
N GLY A 217 -0.89 -19.09 -5.73
CA GLY A 217 -1.72 -17.90 -5.84
C GLY A 217 -1.77 -17.10 -4.55
N GLY A 218 -2.38 -15.92 -4.63
CA GLY A 218 -2.54 -15.02 -3.48
C GLY A 218 -3.23 -13.70 -3.84
N PRO A 219 -3.35 -12.78 -2.90
CA PRO A 219 -3.92 -11.47 -3.17
C PRO A 219 -2.93 -10.57 -3.93
N PHE A 220 -3.48 -9.66 -4.74
CA PHE A 220 -2.76 -8.57 -5.35
C PHE A 220 -3.51 -7.25 -5.23
N VAL A 221 -2.78 -6.16 -5.39
CA VAL A 221 -3.31 -4.82 -5.64
C VAL A 221 -2.49 -4.16 -6.74
N SER A 222 -3.17 -3.60 -7.72
CA SER A 222 -2.58 -2.91 -8.87
C SER A 222 -3.00 -1.45 -8.86
N TYR A 223 -2.06 -0.54 -9.02
CA TYR A 223 -2.28 0.89 -9.05
C TYR A 223 -1.83 1.44 -10.40
N THR A 224 -2.79 1.95 -11.17
CA THR A 224 -2.54 2.45 -12.52
C THR A 224 -2.86 3.93 -12.63
N THR A 225 -2.00 4.68 -13.29
CA THR A 225 -2.22 6.08 -13.65
C THR A 225 -1.68 6.38 -15.04
N VAL A 226 -2.01 7.54 -15.58
CA VAL A 226 -1.42 8.05 -16.81
C VAL A 226 -0.29 9.03 -16.46
N ASP A 227 0.89 8.75 -16.96
CA ASP A 227 1.95 9.74 -17.01
C ASP A 227 1.75 10.64 -18.23
N THR A 228 1.30 11.86 -17.98
CA THR A 228 0.98 12.83 -19.02
C THR A 228 2.22 13.40 -19.72
N ALA A 229 3.39 13.35 -19.06
CA ALA A 229 4.64 13.84 -19.63
C ALA A 229 5.14 12.92 -20.75
N THR A 230 4.99 11.61 -20.58
CA THR A 230 5.43 10.61 -21.55
C THR A 230 4.28 10.02 -22.39
N ASN A 231 3.04 10.41 -22.11
CA ASN A 231 1.81 9.84 -22.69
C ASN A 231 1.75 8.31 -22.56
N ARG A 232 2.09 7.79 -21.41
CA ARG A 232 2.09 6.36 -21.12
C ARG A 232 1.21 6.02 -19.91
N VAL A 233 0.63 4.84 -19.95
CA VAL A 233 0.06 4.21 -18.76
C VAL A 233 1.21 3.66 -17.94
N PHE A 234 1.23 3.99 -16.65
CA PHE A 234 2.14 3.46 -15.64
C PHE A 234 1.35 2.63 -14.64
N THR A 235 1.83 1.44 -14.34
CA THR A 235 1.21 0.57 -13.33
C THR A 235 2.25 0.04 -12.36
N LEU A 236 1.95 0.14 -11.07
CA LEU A 236 2.60 -0.57 -9.97
C LEU A 236 1.66 -1.68 -9.49
N ASP A 237 2.04 -2.93 -9.67
CA ASP A 237 1.31 -4.10 -9.20
C ASP A 237 2.06 -4.76 -8.05
N CYS A 238 1.36 -5.01 -6.95
CA CYS A 238 1.92 -5.59 -5.74
C CYS A 238 1.18 -6.88 -5.40
N TYR A 239 1.91 -7.92 -5.03
CA TYR A 239 1.33 -9.23 -4.74
C TYR A 239 1.99 -9.90 -3.52
N ILE A 240 1.25 -10.83 -2.92
CA ILE A 240 1.72 -11.64 -1.78
C ILE A 240 1.51 -13.12 -2.06
N TYR A 241 2.53 -13.91 -1.77
CA TYR A 241 2.44 -15.34 -1.61
C TYR A 241 2.70 -15.72 -0.15
N SER A 242 1.68 -16.26 0.54
CA SER A 242 1.80 -16.65 1.94
C SER A 242 0.81 -17.77 2.25
N PRO A 243 1.08 -19.02 1.87
CA PRO A 243 0.08 -20.09 1.80
C PRO A 243 -0.49 -20.47 3.14
N LYS A 244 0.02 -20.26 4.24
CA LYS A 244 -0.52 -20.71 5.56
C LYS A 244 -0.66 -19.58 6.57
N ASN A 245 -0.25 -18.37 6.23
CA ASN A 245 -0.20 -17.25 7.18
C ASN A 245 -1.21 -16.16 6.84
N PRO A 246 -1.64 -15.35 7.82
CA PRO A 246 -2.42 -14.14 7.59
C PRO A 246 -1.67 -13.17 6.66
N LYS A 247 -2.33 -12.74 5.59
CA LYS A 247 -1.72 -11.93 4.52
C LYS A 247 -1.83 -10.43 4.74
N ARG A 248 -2.63 -10.00 5.71
CA ARG A 248 -2.97 -8.58 5.93
C ARG A 248 -1.75 -7.66 6.11
N ASN A 249 -0.82 -8.04 6.99
CA ASN A 249 0.34 -7.20 7.29
C ASN A 249 1.30 -7.12 6.09
N TYR A 250 1.46 -8.22 5.36
CA TYR A 250 2.24 -8.23 4.12
C TYR A 250 1.60 -7.34 3.05
N MET A 251 0.27 -7.46 2.82
CA MET A 251 -0.45 -6.60 1.87
C MET A 251 -0.32 -5.13 2.21
N ARG A 252 -0.48 -4.75 3.49
CA ARG A 252 -0.27 -3.37 3.92
C ARG A 252 1.15 -2.90 3.63
N GLY A 253 2.14 -3.74 3.88
CA GLY A 253 3.54 -3.44 3.59
C GLY A 253 3.78 -3.11 2.12
N VAL A 254 3.25 -3.93 1.19
CA VAL A 254 3.43 -3.68 -0.25
C VAL A 254 2.55 -2.53 -0.77
N GLU A 255 1.38 -2.31 -0.18
CA GLU A 255 0.52 -1.16 -0.52
C GLU A 255 1.20 0.19 -0.23
N HIS A 256 2.09 0.24 0.77
CA HIS A 256 2.85 1.44 1.08
C HIS A 256 3.81 1.84 -0.07
N LEU A 257 4.21 0.91 -0.94
CA LEU A 257 5.06 1.20 -2.09
C LEU A 257 4.45 2.23 -3.05
N LEU A 258 3.10 2.30 -3.14
CA LEU A 258 2.43 3.32 -3.93
C LEU A 258 2.82 4.75 -3.52
N TYR A 259 2.95 4.99 -2.22
CA TYR A 259 3.27 6.32 -1.68
C TYR A 259 4.74 6.71 -1.81
N LEU A 260 5.58 5.79 -2.31
CA LEU A 260 6.98 6.02 -2.64
C LEU A 260 7.18 6.40 -4.11
N VAL A 261 6.13 6.28 -4.94
CA VAL A 261 6.15 6.62 -6.36
C VAL A 261 6.04 8.14 -6.52
N LYS A 262 7.07 8.76 -7.05
CA LYS A 262 7.11 10.20 -7.32
C LYS A 262 7.36 10.44 -8.82
N PHE A 263 6.40 11.03 -9.49
CA PHE A 263 6.56 11.49 -10.86
C PHE A 263 7.31 12.82 -10.86
N PRO A 264 8.20 13.09 -11.83
CA PRO A 264 8.80 14.40 -11.99
C PRO A 264 7.72 15.46 -12.10
N ALA A 265 7.96 16.63 -11.55
CA ALA A 265 7.08 17.76 -11.74
C ALA A 265 6.93 18.01 -13.25
N ALA A 266 5.71 18.13 -13.77
CA ALA A 266 5.50 18.58 -15.13
C ALA A 266 6.20 19.95 -15.26
N GLU A 267 7.12 20.09 -16.20
CA GLU A 267 7.68 21.40 -16.52
C GLU A 267 6.52 22.34 -16.86
N ALA A 268 6.43 23.46 -16.15
CA ALA A 268 5.44 24.49 -16.47
C ALA A 268 5.65 24.87 -17.94
N PRO A 269 4.57 25.03 -18.74
CA PRO A 269 4.70 25.52 -20.12
C PRO A 269 5.56 26.80 -20.09
N GLN A 270 6.67 26.79 -20.79
CA GLN A 270 7.42 28.02 -21.00
C GLN A 270 6.46 28.96 -21.74
N GLU A 271 6.04 30.02 -21.09
CA GLU A 271 5.38 31.14 -21.76
C GLU A 271 6.33 31.60 -22.86
N GLU A 272 5.97 31.30 -24.12
CA GLU A 272 6.63 31.92 -25.26
C GLU A 272 6.55 33.43 -25.06
N GLN A 273 7.67 34.03 -24.69
CA GLN A 273 7.84 35.46 -24.76
C GLN A 273 7.71 35.85 -26.22
N ARG A 274 6.47 36.18 -26.62
CA ARG A 274 6.24 36.90 -27.89
C ARG A 274 6.81 38.30 -27.71
N GLN A 275 7.98 38.49 -28.31
CA GLN A 275 8.49 39.82 -28.69
C GLN A 275 7.64 40.42 -29.80
#